data_f300c36d56035ea6fcc7aed97096c8d8
#
_entry.id   f300c36d56035ea6fcc7aed97096c8d8
#
_cell.length_a   1.000
_cell.length_b   1.000
_cell.length_c   1.000
_cell.angle_alpha   90.00
_cell.angle_beta   90.00
_cell.angle_gamma   90.00
#
_symmetry.space_group_name_H-M   'P 1'
#
loop_
_entity.id
_entity.type
_entity.pdbx_description
1 polymer ?
#
loop_
_entity_poly.entity_id
_entity_poly.type
_entity_poly.pdbx_seq_one_letter_code
_entity_poly.pdbx_strand_id
1 'polypeptide(L)'
;ATNLLATQEYVKESTRGKSELTINPDKSPKEITNGLNREYITAFSYGKVETLNLFIPRFMGGGSYENVGKNSETYAYFKKLGATPIQALNEVKQTPTYWGEQPIVEAPAYIGAVVIFLFILALYLVKGPEKRWLIIGTVMSLLLSYGKNLEFLTDLFIDYFPLYNKFRAVSSIQVILELCI
;
A
#
# COMPACT_ATOMS: atom_id res chain seq x y z
N ALA A 1 6.41 18.92 11.21
CA ALA A 1 6.88 18.64 12.59
C ALA A 1 5.98 19.31 13.63
N THR A 2 5.60 20.58 13.49
CA THR A 2 4.76 21.33 14.45
C THR A 2 3.37 20.70 14.64
N ASN A 3 2.72 20.26 13.57
CA ASN A 3 1.40 19.64 13.68
C ASN A 3 1.44 18.27 14.39
N LEU A 4 2.50 17.49 14.21
CA LEU A 4 2.67 16.22 14.91
C LEU A 4 2.92 16.42 16.41
N LEU A 5 3.66 17.46 16.79
CA LEU A 5 3.86 17.82 18.19
C LEU A 5 2.58 18.35 18.83
N ALA A 6 1.82 19.20 18.13
CA ALA A 6 0.55 19.71 18.61
C ALA A 6 -0.53 18.61 18.78
N THR A 7 -0.49 17.57 17.94
CA THR A 7 -1.43 16.44 18.03
C THR A 7 -0.96 15.32 18.96
N GLN A 8 0.25 15.40 19.51
CA GLN A 8 0.81 14.35 20.37
C GLN A 8 -0.03 14.11 21.62
N GLU A 9 -0.65 15.14 22.16
CA GLU A 9 -1.54 15.05 23.31
C GLU A 9 -2.81 14.25 22.98
N TYR A 10 -3.41 14.52 21.83
CA TYR A 10 -4.59 13.79 21.34
C TYR A 10 -4.30 12.35 20.92
N VAL A 11 -3.07 12.06 20.49
CA VAL A 11 -2.66 10.70 20.12
C VAL A 11 -2.75 9.74 21.30
N LYS A 12 -2.52 10.21 22.53
CA LYS A 12 -2.59 9.38 23.74
C LYS A 12 -3.99 8.83 23.99
N GLU A 13 -5.03 9.60 23.65
CA GLU A 13 -6.45 9.25 23.86
C GLU A 13 -7.12 8.68 22.61
N SER A 14 -6.35 8.48 21.54
CA SER A 14 -6.84 7.89 20.29
C SER A 14 -6.49 6.40 20.20
N THR A 15 -7.02 5.71 19.18
CA THR A 15 -6.66 4.33 18.84
C THR A 15 -5.16 4.12 18.59
N ARG A 16 -4.40 5.22 18.42
CA ARG A 16 -2.94 5.22 18.27
C ARG A 16 -2.20 5.33 19.61
N GLY A 17 -2.91 5.54 20.71
CA GLY A 17 -2.36 5.55 22.06
C GLY A 17 -2.18 4.15 22.63
N LYS A 18 -1.90 4.07 23.93
CA LYS A 18 -1.85 2.80 24.65
C LYS A 18 -3.25 2.19 24.70
N SER A 19 -3.36 0.91 24.39
CA SER A 19 -4.64 0.22 24.49
C SER A 19 -5.10 0.13 25.94
N GLU A 20 -6.25 0.71 26.26
CA GLU A 20 -6.90 0.60 27.58
C GLU A 20 -7.87 -0.60 27.64
N LEU A 21 -8.38 -1.03 26.50
CA LEU A 21 -9.29 -2.16 26.39
C LEU A 21 -8.51 -3.47 26.39
N THR A 22 -8.85 -4.35 27.31
CA THR A 22 -8.23 -5.67 27.48
C THR A 22 -8.98 -6.80 26.78
N ILE A 23 -10.16 -6.51 26.24
CA ILE A 23 -11.06 -7.50 25.65
C ILE A 23 -11.51 -6.98 24.28
N ASN A 24 -11.49 -7.85 23.27
CA ASN A 24 -12.04 -7.60 21.94
C ASN A 24 -13.58 -7.71 21.96
N PRO A 25 -14.31 -7.22 20.93
CA PRO A 25 -15.75 -7.37 20.82
C PRO A 25 -16.24 -8.83 20.80
N ASP A 26 -15.41 -9.77 20.39
CA ASP A 26 -15.65 -11.22 20.40
C ASP A 26 -15.33 -11.90 21.75
N LYS A 27 -15.03 -11.10 22.79
CA LYS A 27 -14.62 -11.52 24.13
C LYS A 27 -13.24 -12.22 24.22
N SER A 28 -12.48 -12.26 23.16
CA SER A 28 -11.09 -12.72 23.22
C SER A 28 -10.19 -11.70 23.93
N PRO A 29 -9.09 -12.13 24.58
CA PRO A 29 -8.14 -11.21 25.19
C PRO A 29 -7.49 -10.36 24.09
N LYS A 30 -7.42 -9.05 24.30
CA LYS A 30 -6.78 -8.11 23.40
C LYS A 30 -5.34 -7.91 23.81
N GLU A 31 -4.42 -7.97 22.85
CA GLU A 31 -3.03 -7.59 23.10
C GLU A 31 -2.92 -6.13 23.49
N ILE A 32 -2.23 -5.86 24.59
CA ILE A 32 -1.96 -4.50 25.06
C ILE A 32 -0.80 -3.97 24.22
N THR A 33 -1.12 -3.15 23.24
CA THR A 33 -0.13 -2.50 22.38
C THR A 33 0.06 -1.04 22.79
N ASN A 34 1.26 -0.53 22.56
CA ASN A 34 1.58 0.89 22.80
C ASN A 34 1.37 1.74 21.52
N GLY A 35 0.44 1.31 20.67
CA GLY A 35 0.13 1.90 19.37
C GLY A 35 -0.94 1.10 18.66
N LEU A 36 -0.97 1.21 17.34
CA LEU A 36 -1.86 0.43 16.48
C LEU A 36 -1.49 -1.07 16.54
N ASN A 37 -2.49 -1.94 16.34
CA ASN A 37 -2.24 -3.37 16.21
C ASN A 37 -1.41 -3.64 14.94
N ARG A 38 -0.50 -4.62 15.00
CA ARG A 38 0.39 -5.03 13.92
C ARG A 38 -0.38 -5.34 12.63
N GLU A 39 -1.47 -6.10 12.72
CA GLU A 39 -2.31 -6.43 11.57
C GLU A 39 -2.88 -5.18 10.91
N TYR A 40 -3.27 -4.18 11.70
CA TYR A 40 -3.80 -2.94 11.19
C TYR A 40 -2.71 -2.05 10.56
N ILE A 41 -1.49 -2.03 11.12
CA ILE A 41 -0.33 -1.34 10.54
C ILE A 41 -0.01 -1.92 9.16
N THR A 42 0.00 -3.25 9.05
CA THR A 42 0.41 -4.00 7.86
C THR A 42 -0.73 -4.36 6.92
N ALA A 43 -1.97 -3.90 7.19
CA ALA A 43 -3.13 -4.20 6.36
C ALA A 43 -2.93 -3.85 4.87
N PHE A 44 -2.23 -2.74 4.60
CA PHE A 44 -1.88 -2.30 3.25
C PHE A 44 -0.40 -2.59 2.95
N SER A 45 -0.04 -3.86 2.96
CA SER A 45 1.29 -4.32 2.57
C SER A 45 1.35 -4.57 1.07
N TYR A 46 2.47 -4.20 0.47
CA TYR A 46 2.72 -4.42 -0.95
C TYR A 46 3.14 -5.87 -1.21
N GLY A 47 2.58 -6.48 -2.24
CA GLY A 47 2.97 -7.84 -2.64
C GLY A 47 4.35 -7.84 -3.32
N LYS A 48 5.14 -8.88 -3.10
CA LYS A 48 6.47 -8.98 -3.74
C LYS A 48 6.37 -8.99 -5.26
N VAL A 49 5.38 -9.69 -5.80
CA VAL A 49 5.13 -9.74 -7.26
C VAL A 49 4.51 -8.45 -7.76
N GLU A 50 3.81 -7.70 -6.92
CA GLU A 50 3.26 -6.38 -7.24
C GLU A 50 4.35 -5.36 -7.60
N THR A 51 5.60 -5.58 -7.19
CA THR A 51 6.75 -4.74 -7.60
C THR A 51 6.84 -4.61 -9.12
N LEU A 52 6.36 -5.60 -9.87
CA LEU A 52 6.30 -5.54 -11.33
C LEU A 52 5.36 -4.45 -11.85
N ASN A 53 4.37 -4.00 -11.07
CA ASN A 53 3.52 -2.87 -11.45
C ASN A 53 4.31 -1.57 -11.64
N LEU A 54 5.44 -1.41 -10.93
CA LEU A 54 6.25 -0.20 -11.00
C LEU A 54 6.78 0.07 -12.42
N PHE A 55 6.98 -0.97 -13.24
CA PHE A 55 7.51 -0.86 -14.61
C PHE A 55 6.65 -1.53 -15.67
N ILE A 56 5.72 -2.43 -15.31
CA ILE A 56 4.75 -3.01 -16.23
C ILE A 56 3.36 -2.47 -15.87
N PRO A 57 2.75 -1.62 -16.72
CA PRO A 57 1.48 -1.02 -16.39
C PRO A 57 0.41 -2.11 -16.26
N ARG A 58 -0.40 -1.99 -15.19
CA ARG A 58 -1.53 -2.90 -14.91
C ARG A 58 -1.12 -4.39 -14.79
N PHE A 59 0.10 -4.69 -14.35
CA PHE A 59 0.55 -6.08 -14.17
C PHE A 59 -0.37 -6.87 -13.20
N MET A 60 -0.82 -6.23 -12.11
CA MET A 60 -1.83 -6.78 -11.19
C MET A 60 -3.25 -6.29 -11.49
N GLY A 61 -3.53 -5.93 -12.74
CA GLY A 61 -4.83 -5.39 -13.13
C GLY A 61 -4.98 -3.89 -12.91
N GLY A 62 -6.21 -3.44 -12.72
CA GLY A 62 -6.55 -2.03 -12.50
C GLY A 62 -6.85 -1.73 -11.03
N GLY A 63 -7.98 -1.07 -10.77
CA GLY A 63 -8.43 -0.75 -9.43
C GLY A 63 -9.35 -1.80 -8.82
N SER A 64 -9.57 -1.69 -7.51
CA SER A 64 -10.58 -2.50 -6.81
C SER A 64 -12.01 -2.16 -7.27
N TYR A 65 -12.19 -0.97 -7.83
CA TYR A 65 -13.45 -0.49 -8.40
C TYR A 65 -13.14 0.25 -9.69
N GLU A 66 -13.38 -0.38 -10.83
CA GLU A 66 -13.10 0.20 -12.14
C GLU A 66 -14.32 0.14 -13.05
N ASN A 67 -14.54 1.21 -13.79
CA ASN A 67 -15.57 1.22 -14.82
C ASN A 67 -15.01 0.62 -16.11
N VAL A 68 -15.30 -0.65 -16.34
CA VAL A 68 -14.85 -1.38 -17.54
C VAL A 68 -15.69 -1.09 -18.79
N GLY A 69 -16.79 -0.34 -18.62
CA GLY A 69 -17.59 0.16 -19.72
C GLY A 69 -18.59 -0.84 -20.31
N LYS A 70 -19.47 -0.31 -21.16
CA LYS A 70 -20.56 -1.06 -21.79
C LYS A 70 -20.08 -2.08 -22.84
N ASN A 71 -18.89 -1.89 -23.40
CA ASN A 71 -18.33 -2.75 -24.45
C ASN A 71 -17.45 -3.86 -23.87
N SER A 72 -17.49 -4.08 -22.54
CA SER A 72 -16.70 -5.11 -21.87
C SER A 72 -17.36 -6.49 -21.94
N GLU A 73 -16.54 -7.53 -21.88
CA GLU A 73 -17.02 -8.91 -21.72
C GLU A 73 -17.83 -9.09 -20.44
N THR A 74 -17.48 -8.36 -19.38
CA THR A 74 -18.25 -8.31 -18.11
C THR A 74 -19.69 -7.87 -18.35
N TYR A 75 -19.90 -6.82 -19.14
CA TYR A 75 -21.25 -6.38 -19.51
C TYR A 75 -22.01 -7.44 -20.30
N ALA A 76 -21.35 -8.05 -21.31
CA ALA A 76 -21.93 -9.11 -22.11
C ALA A 76 -22.31 -10.34 -21.24
N TYR A 77 -21.47 -10.68 -20.26
CA TYR A 77 -21.72 -11.76 -19.31
C TYR A 77 -22.96 -11.51 -18.46
N PHE A 78 -23.09 -10.33 -17.83
CA PHE A 78 -24.29 -10.00 -17.05
C PHE A 78 -25.56 -9.99 -17.90
N LYS A 79 -25.48 -9.56 -19.15
CA LYS A 79 -26.60 -9.66 -20.10
C LYS A 79 -27.00 -11.09 -20.39
N LYS A 80 -26.05 -12.02 -20.54
CA LYS A 80 -26.33 -13.45 -20.72
C LYS A 80 -26.99 -14.08 -19.49
N LEU A 81 -26.66 -13.60 -18.28
CA LEU A 81 -27.30 -14.01 -17.04
C LEU A 81 -28.73 -13.46 -16.85
N GLY A 82 -29.24 -12.67 -17.80
CA GLY A 82 -30.59 -12.12 -17.75
C GLY A 82 -30.71 -10.77 -17.04
N ALA A 83 -29.59 -10.11 -16.69
CA ALA A 83 -29.61 -8.77 -16.12
C ALA A 83 -30.21 -7.75 -17.10
N THR A 84 -30.99 -6.80 -16.57
CA THR A 84 -31.44 -5.65 -17.37
C THR A 84 -30.26 -4.79 -17.80
N PRO A 85 -30.37 -4.00 -18.89
CA PRO A 85 -29.28 -3.11 -19.32
C PRO A 85 -28.80 -2.15 -18.22
N ILE A 86 -29.71 -1.68 -17.36
CA ILE A 86 -29.39 -0.76 -16.26
C ILE A 86 -28.63 -1.49 -15.16
N GLN A 87 -29.02 -2.68 -14.78
CA GLN A 87 -28.32 -3.51 -13.80
C GLN A 87 -26.92 -3.85 -14.31
N ALA A 88 -26.80 -4.35 -15.54
CA ALA A 88 -25.52 -4.67 -16.13
C ALA A 88 -24.58 -3.44 -16.19
N LEU A 89 -25.12 -2.24 -16.47
CA LEU A 89 -24.35 -0.98 -16.46
C LEU A 89 -23.88 -0.59 -15.05
N ASN A 90 -24.65 -0.87 -14.02
CA ASN A 90 -24.24 -0.58 -12.63
C ASN A 90 -23.13 -1.51 -12.18
N GLU A 91 -23.21 -2.80 -12.51
CA GLU A 91 -22.17 -3.77 -12.17
C GLU A 91 -20.82 -3.44 -12.85
N VAL A 92 -20.82 -3.08 -14.13
CA VAL A 92 -19.59 -2.74 -14.84
C VAL A 92 -18.94 -1.43 -14.39
N LYS A 93 -19.65 -0.55 -13.66
CA LYS A 93 -19.07 0.65 -13.07
C LYS A 93 -18.17 0.37 -11.85
N GLN A 94 -18.36 -0.78 -11.20
CA GLN A 94 -17.69 -1.14 -9.96
C GLN A 94 -17.05 -2.54 -10.08
N THR A 95 -16.52 -2.88 -11.26
CA THR A 95 -15.88 -4.17 -11.48
C THR A 95 -14.51 -4.20 -10.79
N PRO A 96 -14.23 -5.18 -9.91
CA PRO A 96 -12.90 -5.36 -9.37
C PRO A 96 -11.98 -5.92 -10.45
N THR A 97 -11.01 -5.14 -10.88
CA THR A 97 -10.00 -5.56 -11.86
C THR A 97 -8.62 -5.77 -11.24
N TYR A 98 -8.44 -5.34 -9.99
CA TYR A 98 -7.23 -5.56 -9.22
C TYR A 98 -7.22 -6.95 -8.58
N TRP A 99 -6.08 -7.64 -8.67
CA TRP A 99 -5.88 -8.98 -8.13
C TRP A 99 -4.58 -9.12 -7.33
N GLY A 100 -4.01 -8.00 -6.86
CA GLY A 100 -2.87 -7.97 -5.96
C GLY A 100 -3.26 -8.21 -4.49
N GLU A 101 -2.31 -8.01 -3.59
CA GLU A 101 -2.45 -8.35 -2.16
C GLU A 101 -3.06 -7.24 -1.31
N GLN A 102 -3.10 -6.01 -1.79
CA GLN A 102 -3.66 -4.90 -1.03
C GLN A 102 -5.19 -4.97 -1.00
N PRO A 103 -5.84 -4.65 0.14
CA PRO A 103 -7.29 -4.83 0.28
C PRO A 103 -8.11 -3.88 -0.60
N ILE A 104 -7.64 -2.66 -0.80
CA ILE A 104 -8.30 -1.63 -1.63
C ILE A 104 -7.21 -0.83 -2.33
N VAL A 105 -7.29 -0.78 -3.66
CA VAL A 105 -6.39 0.01 -4.51
C VAL A 105 -7.23 0.69 -5.57
N GLU A 106 -7.11 2.01 -5.68
CA GLU A 106 -7.79 2.77 -6.74
C GLU A 106 -7.02 2.65 -8.05
N ALA A 107 -5.68 2.75 -7.97
CA ALA A 107 -4.77 2.49 -9.07
C ALA A 107 -3.45 1.92 -8.53
N PRO A 108 -2.93 0.82 -9.08
CA PRO A 108 -1.60 0.33 -8.74
C PRO A 108 -0.52 1.38 -9.05
N ALA A 109 0.49 1.49 -8.17
CA ALA A 109 1.62 2.39 -8.38
C ALA A 109 2.36 2.03 -9.68
N TYR A 110 2.68 3.05 -10.49
CA TYR A 110 3.40 2.88 -11.75
C TYR A 110 4.39 4.02 -11.97
N ILE A 111 5.67 3.73 -11.91
CA ILE A 111 6.75 4.71 -12.12
C ILE A 111 7.04 4.90 -13.62
N GLY A 112 6.99 3.82 -14.37
CA GLY A 112 7.25 3.80 -15.80
C GLY A 112 8.53 3.07 -16.18
N ALA A 113 8.43 2.20 -17.18
CA ALA A 113 9.58 1.41 -17.65
C ALA A 113 10.75 2.29 -18.12
N VAL A 114 10.45 3.41 -18.77
CA VAL A 114 11.50 4.35 -19.25
C VAL A 114 12.23 5.02 -18.08
N VAL A 115 11.48 5.44 -17.03
CA VAL A 115 12.08 6.08 -15.85
C VAL A 115 12.98 5.09 -15.12
N ILE A 116 12.52 3.85 -14.92
CA ILE A 116 13.32 2.80 -14.29
C ILE A 116 14.56 2.47 -15.12
N PHE A 117 14.43 2.41 -16.45
CA PHE A 117 15.58 2.22 -17.34
C PHE A 117 16.59 3.35 -17.18
N LEU A 118 16.16 4.60 -17.18
CA LEU A 118 17.02 5.76 -16.97
C LEU A 118 17.67 5.75 -15.59
N PHE A 119 16.93 5.35 -14.55
CA PHE A 119 17.48 5.18 -13.22
C PHE A 119 18.60 4.14 -13.20
N ILE A 120 18.37 2.95 -13.79
CA ILE A 120 19.40 1.91 -13.89
C ILE A 120 20.62 2.42 -14.66
N LEU A 121 20.41 3.14 -15.78
CA LEU A 121 21.49 3.75 -16.54
C LEU A 121 22.27 4.77 -15.71
N ALA A 122 21.56 5.60 -14.93
CA ALA A 122 22.18 6.58 -14.02
C ALA A 122 23.05 5.90 -12.95
N LEU A 123 22.66 4.69 -12.49
CA LEU A 123 23.49 3.92 -11.54
C LEU A 123 24.88 3.56 -12.10
N TYR A 124 25.04 3.49 -13.42
CA TYR A 124 26.35 3.26 -14.07
C TYR A 124 27.08 4.56 -14.36
N LEU A 125 26.36 5.56 -14.84
CA LEU A 125 26.97 6.80 -15.35
C LEU A 125 27.31 7.82 -14.26
N VAL A 126 26.43 7.96 -13.25
CA VAL A 126 26.59 8.98 -12.19
C VAL A 126 27.63 8.50 -11.17
N LYS A 127 28.60 9.37 -10.89
CA LYS A 127 29.61 9.16 -9.86
C LYS A 127 29.44 10.24 -8.81
N GLY A 128 29.17 9.86 -7.55
CA GLY A 128 28.99 10.82 -6.46
C GLY A 128 28.41 10.16 -5.20
N PRO A 129 28.49 10.83 -4.04
CA PRO A 129 27.92 10.33 -2.80
C PRO A 129 26.38 10.33 -2.85
N GLU A 130 25.75 11.23 -3.60
CA GLU A 130 24.30 11.37 -3.78
C GLU A 130 23.67 10.07 -4.28
N LYS A 131 24.34 9.41 -5.22
CA LYS A 131 23.93 8.12 -5.76
C LYS A 131 23.69 7.07 -4.65
N ARG A 132 24.57 7.02 -3.64
CA ARG A 132 24.46 6.04 -2.54
C ARG A 132 23.19 6.26 -1.72
N TRP A 133 22.88 7.52 -1.43
CA TRP A 133 21.66 7.87 -0.69
C TRP A 133 20.39 7.54 -1.48
N LEU A 134 20.38 7.82 -2.79
CA LEU A 134 19.25 7.48 -3.65
C LEU A 134 19.04 5.96 -3.72
N ILE A 135 20.10 5.18 -3.89
CA ILE A 135 20.01 3.71 -3.89
C ILE A 135 19.47 3.20 -2.54
N ILE A 136 20.03 3.70 -1.43
CA ILE A 136 19.58 3.29 -0.08
C ILE A 136 18.11 3.67 0.10
N GLY A 137 17.71 4.88 -0.27
CA GLY A 137 16.32 5.35 -0.21
C GLY A 137 15.39 4.46 -1.02
N THR A 138 15.73 4.16 -2.26
CA THR A 138 14.97 3.27 -3.15
C THR A 138 14.80 1.88 -2.54
N VAL A 139 15.91 1.24 -2.15
CA VAL A 139 15.88 -0.14 -1.62
C VAL A 139 15.13 -0.19 -0.29
N MET A 140 15.41 0.72 0.64
CA MET A 140 14.74 0.74 1.95
C MET A 140 13.25 1.02 1.83
N SER A 141 12.85 1.95 0.97
CA SER A 141 11.42 2.25 0.74
C SER A 141 10.69 1.05 0.15
N LEU A 142 11.32 0.35 -0.80
CA LEU A 142 10.75 -0.86 -1.38
C LEU A 142 10.60 -1.97 -0.33
N LEU A 143 11.65 -2.25 0.44
CA LEU A 143 11.63 -3.28 1.47
C LEU A 143 10.59 -3.00 2.56
N LEU A 144 10.50 -1.74 3.01
CA LEU A 144 9.51 -1.35 4.02
C LEU A 144 8.08 -1.39 3.49
N SER A 145 7.87 -1.17 2.19
CA SER A 145 6.52 -1.27 1.60
C SER A 145 5.94 -2.68 1.62
N TYR A 146 6.79 -3.71 1.69
CA TYR A 146 6.34 -5.10 1.76
C TYR A 146 5.60 -5.47 3.05
N GLY A 147 5.79 -4.71 4.13
CA GLY A 147 5.05 -4.90 5.38
C GLY A 147 4.99 -6.35 5.86
N LYS A 148 3.80 -6.95 5.89
CA LYS A 148 3.61 -8.36 6.28
C LYS A 148 4.41 -9.37 5.44
N ASN A 149 4.76 -9.01 4.20
CA ASN A 149 5.52 -9.88 3.30
C ASN A 149 7.03 -9.88 3.60
N LEU A 150 7.48 -8.99 4.51
CA LEU A 150 8.84 -8.92 5.04
C LEU A 150 8.80 -8.65 6.55
N GLU A 151 8.22 -9.59 7.29
CA GLU A 151 7.91 -9.48 8.72
C GLU A 151 9.10 -9.05 9.57
N PHE A 152 10.24 -9.70 9.41
CA PHE A 152 11.44 -9.40 10.18
C PHE A 152 11.81 -7.90 10.17
N LEU A 153 11.79 -7.28 9.00
CA LEU A 153 12.13 -5.86 8.88
C LEU A 153 11.03 -4.98 9.46
N THR A 154 9.79 -5.35 9.19
CA THR A 154 8.62 -4.59 9.67
C THR A 154 8.53 -4.62 11.19
N ASP A 155 8.73 -5.77 11.82
CA ASP A 155 8.72 -5.91 13.28
C ASP A 155 9.87 -5.10 13.92
N LEU A 156 11.07 -5.15 13.33
CA LEU A 156 12.18 -4.32 13.78
C LEU A 156 11.81 -2.82 13.80
N PHE A 157 11.09 -2.35 12.78
CA PHE A 157 10.67 -0.95 12.71
C PHE A 157 9.49 -0.64 13.66
N ILE A 158 8.56 -1.56 13.85
CA ILE A 158 7.46 -1.40 14.80
C ILE A 158 8.00 -1.28 16.23
N ASP A 159 9.01 -2.10 16.59
CA ASP A 159 9.53 -2.19 17.96
C ASP A 159 10.53 -1.07 18.28
N TYR A 160 11.40 -0.71 17.34
CA TYR A 160 12.54 0.17 17.62
C TYR A 160 12.43 1.55 16.98
N PHE A 161 11.68 1.72 15.89
CA PHE A 161 11.61 3.01 15.23
C PHE A 161 10.52 3.88 15.83
N PRO A 162 10.85 5.08 16.34
CA PRO A 162 9.88 5.92 17.02
C PRO A 162 8.74 6.32 16.08
N LEU A 163 7.52 6.24 16.59
CA LEU A 163 6.27 6.59 15.91
C LEU A 163 5.87 5.68 14.72
N TYR A 164 6.66 4.67 14.35
CA TYR A 164 6.29 3.78 13.25
C TYR A 164 4.97 3.05 13.53
N ASN A 165 4.77 2.63 14.78
CA ASN A 165 3.54 1.97 15.24
C ASN A 165 2.31 2.90 15.38
N LYS A 166 2.43 4.17 15.00
CA LYS A 166 1.32 5.15 15.00
C LYS A 166 0.70 5.34 13.62
N PHE A 167 1.33 4.79 12.58
CA PHE A 167 0.90 4.95 11.20
C PHE A 167 0.38 3.64 10.63
N ARG A 168 -0.56 3.76 9.72
CA ARG A 168 -1.15 2.68 8.94
C ARG A 168 -0.67 2.78 7.49
N ALA A 169 -0.82 1.69 6.74
CA ALA A 169 -0.52 1.63 5.31
C ALA A 169 0.98 1.80 5.00
N VAL A 170 1.75 0.77 5.36
CA VAL A 170 3.19 0.72 5.11
C VAL A 170 3.56 0.90 3.63
N SER A 171 2.67 0.53 2.69
CA SER A 171 2.86 0.75 1.25
C SER A 171 2.98 2.21 0.86
N SER A 172 2.46 3.16 1.66
CA SER A 172 2.56 4.60 1.35
C SER A 172 3.99 5.12 1.33
N ILE A 173 4.97 4.37 1.86
CA ILE A 173 6.41 4.71 1.77
C ILE A 173 6.91 4.68 0.31
N GLN A 174 6.17 4.09 -0.62
CA GLN A 174 6.49 4.08 -2.05
C GLN A 174 6.61 5.48 -2.66
N VAL A 175 5.99 6.49 -2.06
CA VAL A 175 6.22 7.90 -2.45
C VAL A 175 7.70 8.29 -2.36
N ILE A 176 8.41 7.76 -1.36
CA ILE A 176 9.86 7.98 -1.23
C ILE A 176 10.62 7.20 -2.31
N LEU A 177 10.18 5.98 -2.62
CA LEU A 177 10.72 5.20 -3.73
C LEU A 177 10.62 5.97 -5.05
N GLU A 178 9.42 6.48 -5.37
CA GLU A 178 9.15 7.25 -6.58
C GLU A 178 9.99 8.54 -6.65
N LEU A 179 10.24 9.17 -5.50
CA LEU A 179 11.10 10.35 -5.43
C LEU A 179 12.58 10.03 -5.66
N CYS A 180 13.04 8.83 -5.28
CA CYS A 180 14.46 8.43 -5.38
C CYS A 180 14.83 7.86 -6.76
N ILE A 181 13.86 7.47 -7.57
CA ILE A 181 14.04 6.96 -8.92
C ILE A 181 13.95 8.09 -9.94
#